data_af1d03e4d8f4add5057ae12feea0211c
#
_entry.id   af1d03e4d8f4add5057ae12feea0211c
#
_cell.length_a   1.000
_cell.length_b   1.000
_cell.length_c   1.000
_cell.angle_alpha   90.00
_cell.angle_beta   90.00
_cell.angle_gamma   90.00
#
_symmetry.space_group_name_H-M   'P 1'
#
loop_
_entity.id
_entity.type
_entity.pdbx_description
1 polymer ?
#
loop_
_entity_poly.entity_id
_entity_poly.type
_entity_poly.pdbx_seq_one_letter_code
_entity_poly.pdbx_strand_id
1 'polypeptide(L)'
;MKRELLRLIDSLSKELDEGNLAVFAGAGLSRSAGFVDWKSLLKPIADDLDLDVEREWDLVTLAQYHANANAANRSKLNQMLVSEFSSGLAPTENHEILARLPIQTYWTTNYDKLIESSLERNGKIPDVKYTNKQ
;
A
#
# COMPACT_ATOMS: atom_id res chain seq x y z
N MET A 1 2.05 18.11 25.37
CA MET A 1 2.13 18.08 23.88
C MET A 1 2.97 19.27 23.45
N LYS A 2 3.95 19.05 22.56
CA LYS A 2 4.86 20.15 22.13
C LYS A 2 4.10 21.20 21.33
N ARG A 3 4.42 22.48 21.50
CA ARG A 3 3.76 23.63 20.84
C ARG A 3 3.75 23.52 19.29
N GLU A 4 4.80 22.88 18.75
CA GLU A 4 4.92 22.61 17.31
C GLU A 4 3.88 21.62 16.81
N LEU A 5 3.58 20.57 17.60
CA LEU A 5 2.56 19.57 17.25
C LEU A 5 1.15 20.19 17.21
N LEU A 6 0.84 21.07 18.15
CA LEU A 6 -0.45 21.79 18.15
C LEU A 6 -0.59 22.66 16.90
N ARG A 7 0.45 23.40 16.53
CA ARG A 7 0.44 24.21 15.30
C ARG A 7 0.25 23.36 14.04
N LEU A 8 0.90 22.19 13.99
CA LEU A 8 0.72 21.25 12.87
C LEU A 8 -0.72 20.76 12.80
N ILE A 9 -1.30 20.36 13.93
CA ILE A 9 -2.69 19.91 14.01
C ILE A 9 -3.64 21.02 13.53
N ASP A 10 -3.48 22.24 14.02
CA ASP A 10 -4.31 23.37 13.62
C ASP A 10 -4.21 23.65 12.11
N SER A 11 -2.98 23.60 11.56
CA SER A 11 -2.77 23.77 10.11
C SER A 11 -3.44 22.67 9.30
N LEU A 12 -3.24 21.39 9.69
CA LEU A 12 -3.85 20.25 9.00
C LEU A 12 -5.38 20.28 9.09
N SER A 13 -5.93 20.67 10.25
CA SER A 13 -7.38 20.78 10.43
C SER A 13 -7.98 21.80 9.50
N LYS A 14 -7.31 22.95 9.33
CA LYS A 14 -7.74 23.99 8.39
C LYS A 14 -7.75 23.50 6.95
N GLU A 15 -6.65 22.88 6.49
CA GLU A 15 -6.55 22.34 5.13
C GLU A 15 -7.57 21.23 4.88
N LEU A 16 -7.90 20.45 5.94
CA LEU A 16 -8.92 19.41 5.90
C LEU A 16 -10.33 20.02 5.71
N ASP A 17 -10.65 21.05 6.47
CA ASP A 17 -11.94 21.76 6.39
C ASP A 17 -12.12 22.46 5.03
N GLU A 18 -11.05 22.95 4.46
CA GLU A 18 -11.03 23.58 3.12
C GLU A 18 -11.01 22.54 1.97
N GLY A 19 -10.88 21.25 2.26
CA GLY A 19 -10.82 20.18 1.25
C GLY A 19 -9.51 20.09 0.48
N ASN A 20 -8.45 20.73 0.98
CA ASN A 20 -7.13 20.77 0.35
C ASN A 20 -6.21 19.61 0.72
N LEU A 21 -6.66 18.71 1.60
CA LEU A 21 -5.85 17.60 2.07
C LEU A 21 -6.00 16.35 1.18
N ALA A 22 -4.88 15.75 0.83
CA ALA A 22 -4.82 14.44 0.21
C ALA A 22 -3.93 13.50 1.03
N VAL A 23 -4.21 12.21 0.96
CA VAL A 23 -3.39 11.16 1.60
C VAL A 23 -2.54 10.46 0.55
N PHE A 24 -1.26 10.26 0.86
CA PHE A 24 -0.39 9.35 0.13
C PHE A 24 -0.02 8.18 1.06
N ALA A 25 -0.53 6.98 0.76
CA ALA A 25 -0.35 5.80 1.57
C ALA A 25 0.57 4.78 0.89
N GLY A 26 1.55 4.29 1.61
CA GLY A 26 2.42 3.20 1.20
C GLY A 26 2.21 1.95 2.05
N ALA A 27 3.02 0.92 1.81
CA ALA A 27 2.94 -0.40 2.45
C ALA A 27 2.95 -0.36 4.00
N GLY A 28 3.53 0.69 4.60
CA GLY A 28 3.52 0.87 6.06
C GLY A 28 2.13 0.98 6.66
N LEU A 29 1.15 1.51 5.93
CA LEU A 29 -0.24 1.58 6.39
C LEU A 29 -0.86 0.18 6.48
N SER A 30 -0.59 -0.68 5.52
CA SER A 30 -1.17 -2.03 5.41
C SER A 30 -0.42 -3.09 6.24
N ARG A 31 0.83 -2.81 6.63
CA ARG A 31 1.65 -3.73 7.43
C ARG A 31 0.98 -4.12 8.75
N SER A 32 0.33 -3.17 9.42
CA SER A 32 -0.38 -3.42 10.66
C SER A 32 -1.65 -4.28 10.49
N ALA A 33 -2.14 -4.45 9.26
CA ALA A 33 -3.24 -5.35 8.95
C ALA A 33 -2.78 -6.83 8.81
N GLY A 34 -1.47 -7.08 8.76
CA GLY A 34 -0.90 -8.42 8.67
C GLY A 34 -0.29 -8.75 7.30
N PHE A 35 -0.26 -7.81 6.35
CA PHE A 35 0.45 -8.04 5.09
C PHE A 35 1.95 -8.14 5.31
N VAL A 36 2.57 -9.07 4.60
CA VAL A 36 4.03 -9.21 4.60
C VAL A 36 4.69 -8.02 3.93
N ASP A 37 5.89 -7.70 4.34
CA ASP A 37 6.69 -6.70 3.63
C ASP A 37 7.24 -7.26 2.29
N TRP A 38 7.70 -6.35 1.42
CA TRP A 38 8.19 -6.72 0.10
C TRP A 38 9.38 -7.70 0.13
N LYS A 39 10.26 -7.63 1.14
CA LYS A 39 11.38 -8.57 1.28
C LYS A 39 10.88 -9.97 1.58
N SER A 40 9.96 -10.09 2.54
CA SER A 40 9.35 -11.38 2.89
C SER A 40 8.55 -11.96 1.73
N LEU A 41 7.82 -11.12 0.99
CA LEU A 41 7.07 -11.53 -0.20
C LEU A 41 7.99 -12.06 -1.31
N LEU A 42 9.12 -11.39 -1.56
CA LEU A 42 10.04 -11.77 -2.63
C LEU A 42 11.11 -12.79 -2.20
N LYS A 43 11.12 -13.22 -0.94
CA LYS A 43 12.06 -14.22 -0.46
C LYS A 43 12.08 -15.50 -1.32
N PRO A 44 10.93 -16.13 -1.68
CA PRO A 44 10.95 -17.31 -2.56
C PRO A 44 11.50 -17.02 -3.97
N ILE A 45 11.41 -15.78 -4.43
CA ILE A 45 11.99 -15.35 -5.72
C ILE A 45 13.52 -15.23 -5.61
N ALA A 46 14.02 -14.68 -4.50
CA ALA A 46 15.44 -14.60 -4.22
C ALA A 46 16.06 -16.01 -4.06
N ASP A 47 15.38 -16.87 -3.31
CA ASP A 47 15.82 -18.27 -3.08
C ASP A 47 15.92 -19.04 -4.42
N ASP A 48 14.99 -18.85 -5.38
CA ASP A 48 15.05 -19.44 -6.72
C ASP A 48 16.28 -18.97 -7.54
N LEU A 49 16.82 -17.81 -7.21
CA LEU A 49 17.99 -17.22 -7.88
C LEU A 49 19.29 -17.43 -7.11
N ASP A 50 19.28 -18.22 -6.01
CA ASP A 50 20.40 -18.36 -5.07
C ASP A 50 20.89 -17.00 -4.51
N LEU A 51 19.97 -16.05 -4.31
CA LEU A 51 20.25 -14.72 -3.76
C LEU A 51 19.73 -14.58 -2.33
N ASP A 52 20.45 -13.80 -1.52
CA ASP A 52 20.02 -13.42 -0.18
C ASP A 52 19.20 -12.13 -0.22
N VAL A 53 17.88 -12.25 -0.05
CA VAL A 53 16.95 -11.11 -0.10
C VAL A 53 17.31 -10.00 0.90
N GLU A 54 17.96 -10.33 2.03
CA GLU A 54 18.37 -9.34 3.02
C GLU A 54 19.50 -8.43 2.54
N ARG A 55 20.28 -8.90 1.59
CA ARG A 55 21.37 -8.15 0.94
C ARG A 55 20.93 -7.40 -0.30
N GLU A 56 19.75 -7.69 -0.81
CA GLU A 56 19.22 -7.05 -2.01
C GLU A 56 18.54 -5.71 -1.65
N TRP A 57 19.05 -4.63 -2.27
CA TRP A 57 18.53 -3.28 -2.07
C TRP A 57 17.46 -2.91 -3.10
N ASP A 58 17.53 -3.50 -4.29
CA ASP A 58 16.62 -3.25 -5.40
C ASP A 58 15.74 -4.47 -5.68
N LEU A 59 14.60 -4.50 -4.97
CA LEU A 59 13.61 -5.57 -5.08
C LEU A 59 12.92 -5.61 -6.46
N VAL A 60 12.88 -4.49 -7.18
CA VAL A 60 12.32 -4.44 -8.54
C VAL A 60 13.26 -5.16 -9.51
N THR A 61 14.55 -4.90 -9.39
CA THR A 61 15.59 -5.60 -10.17
C THR A 61 15.60 -7.09 -9.86
N LEU A 62 15.42 -7.50 -8.60
CA LEU A 62 15.30 -8.91 -8.21
C LEU A 62 14.13 -9.60 -8.94
N ALA A 63 12.95 -8.98 -8.91
CA ALA A 63 11.77 -9.49 -9.62
C ALA A 63 12.00 -9.57 -11.15
N GLN A 64 12.72 -8.62 -11.72
CA GLN A 64 13.07 -8.61 -13.15
C GLN A 64 14.08 -9.72 -13.50
N TYR A 65 15.08 -9.97 -12.67
CA TYR A 65 16.03 -11.07 -12.87
C TYR A 65 15.33 -12.42 -12.88
N HIS A 66 14.42 -12.64 -11.93
CA HIS A 66 13.62 -13.88 -11.90
C HIS A 66 12.77 -14.03 -13.17
N ALA A 67 12.10 -12.97 -13.62
CA ALA A 67 11.34 -13.02 -14.86
C ALA A 67 12.23 -13.37 -16.07
N ASN A 68 13.41 -12.74 -16.17
CA ASN A 68 14.37 -13.00 -17.26
C ASN A 68 14.89 -14.45 -17.23
N ALA A 69 15.23 -14.98 -16.04
CA ALA A 69 15.69 -16.36 -15.86
C ALA A 69 14.61 -17.39 -16.25
N ASN A 70 13.33 -17.03 -16.17
CA ASN A 70 12.18 -17.87 -16.52
C ASN A 70 11.58 -17.50 -17.90
N ALA A 71 12.39 -17.15 -18.87
CA ALA A 71 11.97 -16.80 -20.24
C ALA A 71 10.91 -15.69 -20.30
N ALA A 72 11.08 -14.64 -19.49
CA ALA A 72 10.16 -13.53 -19.28
C ALA A 72 8.80 -13.94 -18.67
N ASN A 73 8.69 -15.12 -18.09
CA ASN A 73 7.48 -15.60 -17.44
C ASN A 73 7.34 -15.01 -16.04
N ARG A 74 6.28 -14.24 -15.83
CA ARG A 74 5.96 -13.59 -14.55
C ARG A 74 4.87 -14.32 -13.74
N SER A 75 4.45 -15.53 -14.18
CA SER A 75 3.31 -16.22 -13.57
C SER A 75 3.51 -16.51 -12.08
N LYS A 76 4.70 -16.94 -11.66
CA LYS A 76 4.99 -17.19 -10.25
C LYS A 76 4.87 -15.91 -9.42
N LEU A 77 5.49 -14.82 -9.87
CA LEU A 77 5.40 -13.51 -9.20
C LEU A 77 3.95 -13.03 -9.11
N ASN A 78 3.21 -13.12 -10.22
CA ASN A 78 1.80 -12.72 -10.24
C ASN A 78 0.93 -13.56 -9.31
N GLN A 79 1.14 -14.88 -9.26
CA GLN A 79 0.44 -15.77 -8.31
C GLN A 79 0.74 -15.42 -6.86
N MET A 80 1.98 -15.12 -6.52
CA MET A 80 2.37 -14.70 -5.18
C MET A 80 1.67 -13.38 -4.79
N LEU A 81 1.68 -12.39 -5.68
CA LEU A 81 0.99 -11.11 -5.46
C LEU A 81 -0.52 -11.32 -5.26
N VAL A 82 -1.15 -12.09 -6.13
CA VAL A 82 -2.59 -12.38 -6.02
C VAL A 82 -2.89 -13.12 -4.71
N SER A 83 -2.11 -14.14 -4.36
CA SER A 83 -2.29 -14.89 -3.12
C SER A 83 -2.18 -14.01 -1.89
N GLU A 84 -1.16 -13.17 -1.82
CA GLU A 84 -0.94 -12.28 -0.68
C GLU A 84 -2.05 -11.24 -0.54
N PHE A 85 -2.33 -10.50 -1.62
CA PHE A 85 -3.27 -9.38 -1.56
C PHE A 85 -4.75 -9.76 -1.72
N SER A 86 -5.06 -11.05 -1.96
CA SER A 86 -6.41 -11.62 -1.91
C SER A 86 -6.76 -12.20 -0.54
N SER A 87 -5.89 -12.11 0.45
CA SER A 87 -6.02 -12.78 1.75
C SER A 87 -7.17 -12.29 2.62
N GLY A 88 -7.99 -11.34 2.19
CA GLY A 88 -9.20 -10.91 2.88
C GLY A 88 -8.95 -10.27 4.26
N LEU A 89 -7.77 -9.68 4.46
CA LEU A 89 -7.43 -8.98 5.69
C LEU A 89 -8.36 -7.78 5.93
N ALA A 90 -8.62 -7.50 7.19
CA ALA A 90 -9.48 -6.40 7.57
C ALA A 90 -8.68 -5.08 7.69
N PRO A 91 -9.31 -3.93 7.36
CA PRO A 91 -8.74 -2.64 7.66
C PRO A 91 -8.40 -2.48 9.14
N THR A 92 -7.33 -1.77 9.42
CA THR A 92 -6.92 -1.43 10.79
C THR A 92 -7.58 -0.14 11.25
N GLU A 93 -7.44 0.18 12.53
CA GLU A 93 -7.94 1.43 13.11
C GLU A 93 -7.41 2.67 12.35
N ASN A 94 -6.17 2.65 11.87
CA ASN A 94 -5.62 3.76 11.09
C ASN A 94 -6.35 3.97 9.76
N HIS A 95 -6.74 2.88 9.08
CA HIS A 95 -7.56 2.96 7.88
C HIS A 95 -8.93 3.57 8.18
N GLU A 96 -9.57 3.11 9.28
CA GLU A 96 -10.88 3.61 9.70
C GLU A 96 -10.83 5.09 10.13
N ILE A 97 -9.75 5.53 10.79
CA ILE A 97 -9.56 6.95 11.13
C ILE A 97 -9.47 7.78 9.85
N LEU A 98 -8.62 7.39 8.89
CA LEU A 98 -8.48 8.10 7.62
C LEU A 98 -9.79 8.13 6.83
N ALA A 99 -10.53 7.02 6.80
CA ALA A 99 -11.79 6.93 6.09
C ALA A 99 -12.90 7.81 6.66
N ARG A 100 -12.89 8.10 7.97
CA ARG A 100 -13.85 9.01 8.63
C ARG A 100 -13.57 10.48 8.34
N LEU A 101 -12.32 10.84 8.05
CA LEU A 101 -11.97 12.23 7.74
C LEU A 101 -12.58 12.66 6.38
N PRO A 102 -12.92 13.94 6.19
CA PRO A 102 -13.47 14.46 4.94
C PRO A 102 -12.41 14.62 3.84
N ILE A 103 -11.56 13.62 3.67
CA ILE A 103 -10.52 13.57 2.65
C ILE A 103 -11.13 13.02 1.35
N GLN A 104 -10.91 13.73 0.25
CA GLN A 104 -11.47 13.38 -1.06
C GLN A 104 -10.50 12.59 -1.93
N THR A 105 -9.18 12.73 -1.70
CA THR A 105 -8.17 12.15 -2.58
C THR A 105 -7.18 11.29 -1.80
N TYR A 106 -7.04 10.05 -2.26
CA TYR A 106 -6.08 9.09 -1.73
C TYR A 106 -5.19 8.61 -2.87
N TRP A 107 -3.89 8.70 -2.67
CA TRP A 107 -2.89 8.08 -3.53
C TRP A 107 -2.29 6.89 -2.80
N THR A 108 -2.16 5.77 -3.47
CA THR A 108 -1.52 4.60 -2.88
C THR A 108 -0.66 3.85 -3.88
N THR A 109 0.43 3.28 -3.37
CA THR A 109 1.26 2.30 -4.08
C THR A 109 0.94 0.86 -3.64
N ASN A 110 -0.04 0.68 -2.77
CA ASN A 110 -0.43 -0.63 -2.24
C ASN A 110 -1.30 -1.38 -3.25
N TYR A 111 -1.18 -2.70 -3.23
CA TYR A 111 -1.99 -3.60 -4.06
C TYR A 111 -3.24 -4.12 -3.33
N ASP A 112 -3.30 -3.91 -2.00
CA ASP A 112 -4.46 -4.28 -1.20
C ASP A 112 -5.63 -3.29 -1.41
N LYS A 113 -6.81 -3.66 -0.90
CA LYS A 113 -8.03 -2.86 -0.98
C LYS A 113 -8.49 -2.34 0.39
N LEU A 114 -7.57 -2.18 1.35
CA LEU A 114 -7.94 -1.81 2.70
C LEU A 114 -8.48 -0.38 2.81
N ILE A 115 -7.94 0.54 1.99
CA ILE A 115 -8.42 1.93 1.93
C ILE A 115 -9.85 1.95 1.38
N GLU A 116 -10.08 1.30 0.23
CA GLU A 116 -11.39 1.22 -0.40
C GLU A 116 -12.42 0.59 0.55
N SER A 117 -12.06 -0.54 1.16
CA SER A 117 -12.94 -1.23 2.13
C SER A 117 -13.29 -0.36 3.34
N SER A 118 -12.35 0.43 3.84
CA SER A 118 -12.59 1.36 4.94
C SER A 118 -13.51 2.51 4.52
N LEU A 119 -13.32 3.05 3.32
CA LEU A 119 -14.16 4.10 2.77
C LEU A 119 -15.61 3.62 2.63
N GLU A 120 -15.81 2.43 2.05
CA GLU A 120 -17.13 1.80 1.88
C GLU A 120 -17.83 1.57 3.23
N ARG A 121 -17.10 1.05 4.23
CA ARG A 121 -17.63 0.87 5.60
C ARG A 121 -18.06 2.18 6.26
N ASN A 122 -17.46 3.29 5.86
CA ASN A 122 -17.78 4.63 6.34
C ASN A 122 -18.76 5.38 5.41
N GLY A 123 -19.48 4.64 4.53
CA GLY A 123 -20.53 5.18 3.68
C GLY A 123 -20.04 6.02 2.50
N LYS A 124 -18.74 5.93 2.16
CA LYS A 124 -18.17 6.60 0.99
C LYS A 124 -18.11 5.63 -0.20
N ILE A 125 -18.16 6.16 -1.39
CA ILE A 125 -18.05 5.38 -2.64
C ILE A 125 -16.71 5.74 -3.29
N PRO A 126 -15.68 4.86 -3.20
CA PRO A 126 -14.38 5.13 -3.81
C PRO A 126 -14.46 5.00 -5.34
N ASP A 127 -13.96 6.02 -6.05
CA ASP A 127 -13.73 5.98 -7.48
C ASP A 127 -12.25 5.64 -7.74
N VAL A 128 -11.96 4.38 -8.02
CA VAL A 128 -10.60 3.86 -8.10
C VAL A 128 -10.04 3.99 -9.50
N LYS A 129 -8.87 4.64 -9.63
CA LYS A 129 -8.15 4.81 -10.88
C LYS A 129 -6.83 4.03 -10.85
N TYR A 130 -6.63 3.16 -11.83
CA TYR A 130 -5.41 2.35 -11.98
C TYR A 130 -4.48 2.86 -13.07
N THR A 131 -4.96 3.75 -13.94
CA THR A 131 -4.16 4.32 -15.04
C THR A 131 -4.53 5.78 -15.27
N ASN A 132 -3.62 6.54 -15.89
CA ASN A 132 -3.86 7.95 -16.26
C ASN A 132 -4.90 8.13 -17.37
N LYS A 133 -5.47 7.04 -17.90
CA LYS A 133 -6.46 7.07 -18.99
C LYS A 133 -7.89 6.79 -18.52
N GLN A 134 -8.07 6.67 -17.21
CA GLN A 134 -9.37 6.45 -16.58
C GLN A 134 -9.95 7.73 -16.00
#